data_d2c4a7f65b9c7fc019bba79201465ece
#
_entry.id   d2c4a7f65b9c7fc019bba79201465ece
#
_cell.length_a   1.000
_cell.length_b   1.000
_cell.length_c   1.000
_cell.angle_alpha   90.00
_cell.angle_beta   90.00
_cell.angle_gamma   90.00
#
_symmetry.space_group_name_H-M   'P 1'
#
loop_
_entity.id
_entity.type
_entity.pdbx_description
1 polymer ?
#
loop_
_entity_poly.entity_id
_entity_poly.type
_entity_poly.pdbx_seq_one_letter_code
_entity_poly.pdbx_strand_id
1 'polypeptide(L)'
;YCKPHYNSVISTFAFQLINNINPSIINDNHLELVYVQNLVIEFDKITRDKLNRSKFSDQIDIKFDKQIQVSKILEKLKKFKKNYIDNGIIPNLTNEFDKNLFITFSSYLDDNFFPRYFDVHEDNRGSFSEVVRSKSKGQFSYSITKSGVIRGEHFHTRKIERFIVISGKAEIKIRRVNEKKIKKFLIDDSRPSYIDIPVWSTHNIKNIGNNDLITLFWINEHYDEEDHDTFHELVEIK
;
A
#
# COMPACT_ATOMS: atom_id res chain seq x y z
N TYR A 1 0.01 -6.69 10.64
CA TYR A 1 -0.23 -7.85 9.76
C TYR A 1 0.15 -9.14 10.45
N CYS A 2 -0.48 -10.26 10.05
CA CYS A 2 -0.25 -11.55 10.67
C CYS A 2 1.15 -12.09 10.32
N LYS A 3 1.81 -12.77 11.26
CA LYS A 3 3.11 -13.41 11.01
C LYS A 3 2.94 -14.56 9.99
N PRO A 4 3.79 -14.67 8.94
CA PRO A 4 3.79 -15.81 8.03
C PRO A 4 3.98 -17.13 8.80
N HIS A 5 3.37 -18.20 8.30
CA HIS A 5 3.39 -19.54 8.92
C HIS A 5 2.77 -19.59 10.34
N TYR A 6 1.92 -18.61 10.68
CA TYR A 6 1.24 -18.54 11.96
C TYR A 6 -0.23 -18.12 11.77
N ASN A 7 -1.14 -19.08 11.87
CA ASN A 7 -2.61 -18.91 11.88
C ASN A 7 -3.23 -18.08 10.72
N SER A 8 -2.52 -17.86 9.60
CA SER A 8 -3.06 -17.17 8.44
C SER A 8 -2.52 -17.77 7.14
N VAL A 9 -3.40 -18.37 6.37
CA VAL A 9 -3.07 -18.89 5.04
C VAL A 9 -2.72 -17.74 4.08
N ILE A 10 -3.41 -16.59 4.18
CA ILE A 10 -3.15 -15.42 3.32
C ILE A 10 -1.72 -14.91 3.56
N SER A 11 -1.33 -14.72 4.82
CA SER A 11 0.02 -14.27 5.20
C SER A 11 1.09 -15.25 4.71
N THR A 12 0.84 -16.55 4.89
CA THR A 12 1.77 -17.60 4.46
C THR A 12 1.93 -17.62 2.94
N PHE A 13 0.82 -17.59 2.19
CA PHE A 13 0.87 -17.58 0.72
C PHE A 13 1.49 -16.29 0.17
N ALA A 14 1.15 -15.14 0.74
CA ALA A 14 1.75 -13.85 0.34
C ALA A 14 3.26 -13.88 0.51
N PHE A 15 3.74 -14.27 1.70
CA PHE A 15 5.15 -14.40 1.99
C PHE A 15 5.85 -15.39 1.06
N GLN A 16 5.27 -16.59 0.85
CA GLN A 16 5.83 -17.60 -0.03
C GLN A 16 5.97 -17.11 -1.47
N LEU A 17 4.91 -16.51 -2.02
CA LEU A 17 4.91 -16.00 -3.39
C LEU A 17 5.94 -14.89 -3.60
N ILE A 18 6.06 -13.96 -2.64
CA ILE A 18 7.02 -12.87 -2.70
C ILE A 18 8.46 -13.40 -2.67
N ASN A 19 8.69 -14.44 -1.89
CA ASN A 19 10.01 -15.10 -1.79
C ASN A 19 10.24 -16.20 -2.84
N ASN A 20 9.40 -16.26 -3.90
CA ASN A 20 9.49 -17.28 -4.97
C ASN A 20 9.37 -18.73 -4.48
N ILE A 21 8.72 -18.94 -3.35
CA ILE A 21 8.35 -20.25 -2.83
C ILE A 21 6.98 -20.62 -3.40
N ASN A 22 6.83 -21.82 -3.94
CA ASN A 22 5.55 -22.25 -4.51
C ASN A 22 4.59 -22.71 -3.38
N PRO A 23 3.47 -22.00 -3.15
CA PRO A 23 2.51 -22.40 -2.13
C PRO A 23 1.83 -23.72 -2.49
N SER A 24 1.59 -24.58 -1.50
CA SER A 24 0.80 -25.81 -1.62
C SER A 24 -0.50 -25.70 -0.82
N ILE A 25 -1.57 -26.25 -1.38
CA ILE A 25 -2.88 -26.35 -0.72
C ILE A 25 -3.03 -27.78 -0.21
N ILE A 26 -3.20 -27.94 1.10
CA ILE A 26 -3.46 -29.25 1.71
C ILE A 26 -4.96 -29.56 1.62
N ASN A 27 -5.80 -28.59 2.00
CA ASN A 27 -7.25 -28.70 1.94
C ASN A 27 -7.85 -27.45 1.31
N ASP A 28 -8.66 -27.61 0.28
CA ASP A 28 -9.32 -26.49 -0.44
C ASP A 28 -10.68 -26.15 0.18
N ASN A 29 -10.67 -25.80 1.45
CA ASN A 29 -11.88 -25.44 2.18
C ASN A 29 -12.30 -23.99 1.88
N HIS A 30 -13.58 -23.68 2.16
CA HIS A 30 -14.05 -22.32 2.24
C HIS A 30 -13.59 -21.67 3.53
N LEU A 31 -13.13 -20.44 3.43
CA LEU A 31 -12.76 -19.59 4.57
C LEU A 31 -13.71 -18.42 4.66
N GLU A 32 -14.10 -18.09 5.88
CA GLU A 32 -14.81 -16.87 6.23
C GLU A 32 -13.79 -15.86 6.72
N LEU A 33 -13.66 -14.76 5.96
CA LEU A 33 -12.62 -13.78 6.15
C LEU A 33 -13.20 -12.46 6.62
N VAL A 34 -12.56 -11.88 7.62
CA VAL A 34 -12.82 -10.52 8.10
C VAL A 34 -11.53 -9.72 7.98
N TYR A 35 -11.60 -8.56 7.34
CA TYR A 35 -10.46 -7.65 7.30
C TYR A 35 -10.25 -7.01 8.67
N VAL A 36 -9.00 -6.95 9.13
CA VAL A 36 -8.70 -6.52 10.50
C VAL A 36 -9.25 -5.14 10.86
N GLN A 37 -9.28 -4.20 9.91
CA GLN A 37 -9.85 -2.87 10.17
C GLN A 37 -11.38 -2.94 10.36
N ASN A 38 -12.08 -3.76 9.59
CA ASN A 38 -13.52 -3.97 9.76
C ASN A 38 -13.81 -4.61 11.11
N LEU A 39 -12.97 -5.58 11.52
CA LEU A 39 -13.05 -6.17 12.86
C LEU A 39 -12.85 -5.14 13.97
N VAL A 40 -11.88 -4.24 13.83
CA VAL A 40 -11.63 -3.16 14.81
C VAL A 40 -12.82 -2.20 14.89
N ILE A 41 -13.42 -1.84 13.76
CA ILE A 41 -14.61 -0.99 13.73
C ILE A 41 -15.78 -1.65 14.49
N GLU A 42 -16.00 -2.94 14.27
CA GLU A 42 -17.06 -3.66 15.02
C GLU A 42 -16.76 -3.74 16.51
N PHE A 43 -15.52 -3.95 16.92
CA PHE A 43 -15.13 -3.90 18.34
C PHE A 43 -15.34 -2.51 18.95
N ASP A 44 -15.02 -1.44 18.25
CA ASP A 44 -15.25 -0.08 18.71
C ASP A 44 -16.75 0.19 18.91
N LYS A 45 -17.60 -0.18 17.94
CA LYS A 45 -19.06 -0.07 18.05
C LYS A 45 -19.57 -0.83 19.27
N ILE A 46 -19.18 -2.10 19.43
CA ILE A 46 -19.57 -2.94 20.56
C ILE A 46 -19.15 -2.31 21.88
N THR A 47 -17.93 -1.77 21.94
CA THR A 47 -17.41 -1.14 23.16
C THR A 47 -18.19 0.12 23.51
N ARG A 48 -18.52 0.97 22.53
CA ARG A 48 -19.33 2.18 22.74
C ARG A 48 -20.76 1.83 23.14
N ASP A 49 -21.35 0.82 22.52
CA ASP A 49 -22.71 0.34 22.89
C ASP A 49 -22.72 -0.26 24.31
N LYS A 50 -21.63 -0.93 24.73
CA LYS A 50 -21.44 -1.43 26.08
C LYS A 50 -21.46 -0.33 27.16
N LEU A 51 -20.84 0.79 26.87
CA LEU A 51 -20.84 1.94 27.77
C LEU A 51 -22.24 2.53 27.99
N ASN A 52 -23.19 2.27 27.10
CA ASN A 52 -24.51 2.85 27.07
C ASN A 52 -25.65 1.88 27.44
N ARG A 53 -25.38 0.58 27.68
CA ARG A 53 -26.43 -0.44 27.96
C ARG A 53 -26.05 -1.35 29.12
N SER A 54 -27.03 -1.70 29.94
CA SER A 54 -26.88 -2.53 31.14
C SER A 54 -27.02 -4.04 30.94
N LYS A 55 -27.32 -4.53 29.71
CA LYS A 55 -27.44 -5.97 29.39
C LYS A 55 -26.73 -6.31 28.12
N PHE A 56 -25.84 -7.31 28.15
CA PHE A 56 -25.09 -7.83 27.03
C PHE A 56 -25.27 -9.35 26.86
N SER A 57 -25.24 -9.80 25.59
CA SER A 57 -24.96 -11.18 25.25
C SER A 57 -23.49 -11.47 25.49
N ASP A 58 -23.16 -12.62 26.08
CA ASP A 58 -21.78 -13.05 26.31
C ASP A 58 -21.06 -13.42 25.00
N GLN A 59 -21.82 -13.61 23.93
CA GLN A 59 -21.31 -13.96 22.59
C GLN A 59 -21.84 -12.97 21.57
N ILE A 60 -20.95 -12.47 20.73
CA ILE A 60 -21.26 -11.57 19.60
C ILE A 60 -20.68 -12.19 18.34
N ASP A 61 -21.55 -12.48 17.39
CA ASP A 61 -21.17 -12.99 16.09
C ASP A 61 -20.81 -11.82 15.16
N ILE A 62 -19.58 -11.79 14.67
CA ILE A 62 -19.12 -10.80 13.71
C ILE A 62 -19.30 -11.35 12.30
N LYS A 63 -20.00 -10.59 11.46
CA LYS A 63 -20.24 -10.96 10.07
C LYS A 63 -18.92 -10.94 9.30
N PHE A 64 -18.65 -11.98 8.54
CA PHE A 64 -17.50 -12.02 7.64
C PHE A 64 -17.69 -11.11 6.41
N ASP A 65 -16.60 -10.55 5.91
CA ASP A 65 -16.60 -9.71 4.70
C ASP A 65 -16.72 -10.56 3.44
N LYS A 66 -16.11 -11.75 3.45
CA LYS A 66 -16.06 -12.64 2.30
C LYS A 66 -15.93 -14.10 2.71
N GLN A 67 -16.74 -14.95 2.07
CA GLN A 67 -16.54 -16.40 2.05
C GLN A 67 -15.89 -16.78 0.71
N ILE A 68 -14.78 -17.54 0.74
CA ILE A 68 -13.99 -17.85 -0.45
C ILE A 68 -13.15 -19.11 -0.23
N GLN A 69 -12.95 -19.91 -1.28
CA GLN A 69 -12.06 -21.08 -1.27
C GLN A 69 -10.58 -20.68 -1.20
N VAL A 70 -9.78 -21.49 -0.53
CA VAL A 70 -8.32 -21.32 -0.40
C VAL A 70 -7.63 -21.24 -1.77
N SER A 71 -8.04 -22.09 -2.73
CA SER A 71 -7.52 -22.05 -4.11
C SER A 71 -7.79 -20.72 -4.81
N LYS A 72 -8.96 -20.11 -4.58
CA LYS A 72 -9.29 -18.81 -5.18
C LYS A 72 -8.50 -17.67 -4.57
N ILE A 73 -8.16 -17.76 -3.28
CA ILE A 73 -7.24 -16.80 -2.65
C ILE A 73 -5.85 -16.91 -3.30
N LEU A 74 -5.33 -18.13 -3.42
CA LEU A 74 -4.02 -18.37 -4.03
C LEU A 74 -3.97 -17.88 -5.49
N GLU A 75 -5.04 -18.11 -6.27
CA GLU A 75 -5.15 -17.59 -7.64
C GLU A 75 -5.05 -16.06 -7.69
N LYS A 76 -5.75 -15.35 -6.79
CA LYS A 76 -5.69 -13.88 -6.68
C LYS A 76 -4.29 -13.40 -6.30
N LEU A 77 -3.66 -14.02 -5.30
CA LEU A 77 -2.31 -13.66 -4.88
C LEU A 77 -1.26 -13.91 -5.97
N LYS A 78 -1.39 -15.00 -6.75
CA LYS A 78 -0.55 -15.25 -7.94
C LYS A 78 -0.74 -14.16 -9.00
N LYS A 79 -1.98 -13.69 -9.22
CA LYS A 79 -2.26 -12.54 -10.14
C LYS A 79 -1.62 -11.25 -9.61
N PHE A 80 -1.65 -11.00 -8.31
CA PHE A 80 -0.97 -9.83 -7.72
C PHE A 80 0.54 -9.92 -7.92
N LYS A 81 1.15 -11.08 -7.64
CA LYS A 81 2.58 -11.29 -7.92
C LYS A 81 2.91 -10.99 -9.37
N LYS A 82 2.22 -11.66 -10.31
CA LYS A 82 2.44 -11.49 -11.75
C LYS A 82 2.27 -10.04 -12.21
N ASN A 83 1.19 -9.38 -11.76
CA ASN A 83 0.91 -8.01 -12.22
C ASN A 83 1.85 -7.01 -11.54
N TYR A 84 1.93 -7.03 -10.21
CA TYR A 84 2.59 -5.98 -9.45
C TYR A 84 4.10 -6.22 -9.30
N ILE A 85 4.49 -7.42 -8.86
CA ILE A 85 5.90 -7.71 -8.62
C ILE A 85 6.64 -7.88 -9.95
N ASP A 86 6.11 -8.72 -10.83
CA ASP A 86 6.84 -9.11 -12.05
C ASP A 86 6.72 -8.05 -13.15
N ASN A 87 5.58 -7.32 -13.24
CA ASN A 87 5.31 -6.40 -14.35
C ASN A 87 5.08 -4.93 -13.94
N GLY A 88 5.11 -4.60 -12.65
CA GLY A 88 4.89 -3.23 -12.17
C GLY A 88 3.47 -2.67 -12.43
N ILE A 89 2.50 -3.55 -12.75
CA ILE A 89 1.13 -3.18 -13.05
C ILE A 89 0.32 -3.11 -11.75
N ILE A 90 -0.30 -1.97 -11.48
CA ILE A 90 -1.20 -1.81 -10.32
C ILE A 90 -2.47 -2.64 -10.57
N PRO A 91 -2.83 -3.58 -9.66
CA PRO A 91 -4.01 -4.42 -9.83
C PRO A 91 -5.32 -3.63 -9.85
N ASN A 92 -6.41 -4.26 -10.30
CA ASN A 92 -7.73 -3.67 -10.14
C ASN A 92 -8.14 -3.73 -8.66
N LEU A 93 -8.30 -2.57 -8.03
CA LEU A 93 -8.63 -2.38 -6.62
C LEU A 93 -10.03 -1.79 -6.41
N THR A 94 -10.91 -1.85 -7.40
CA THR A 94 -12.30 -1.36 -7.30
C THR A 94 -13.17 -2.22 -6.39
N ASN A 95 -12.86 -3.50 -6.26
CA ASN A 95 -13.51 -4.42 -5.33
C ASN A 95 -12.82 -4.33 -3.97
N GLU A 96 -13.57 -4.11 -2.90
CA GLU A 96 -13.05 -3.89 -1.56
C GLU A 96 -12.26 -5.10 -1.03
N PHE A 97 -12.77 -6.32 -1.23
CA PHE A 97 -12.05 -7.53 -0.83
C PHE A 97 -10.70 -7.63 -1.55
N ASP A 98 -10.65 -7.40 -2.87
CA ASP A 98 -9.41 -7.46 -3.65
C ASP A 98 -8.43 -6.36 -3.23
N LYS A 99 -8.93 -5.16 -2.92
CA LYS A 99 -8.12 -4.07 -2.33
C LYS A 99 -7.49 -4.49 -1.01
N ASN A 100 -8.29 -4.99 -0.07
CA ASN A 100 -7.83 -5.41 1.25
C ASN A 100 -6.85 -6.59 1.18
N LEU A 101 -7.11 -7.53 0.26
CA LEU A 101 -6.21 -8.66 0.00
C LEU A 101 -4.87 -8.18 -0.60
N PHE A 102 -4.89 -7.21 -1.52
CA PHE A 102 -3.67 -6.64 -2.09
C PHE A 102 -2.87 -5.82 -1.07
N ILE A 103 -3.54 -5.02 -0.22
CA ILE A 103 -2.89 -4.31 0.89
C ILE A 103 -2.17 -5.31 1.81
N THR A 104 -2.83 -6.41 2.15
CA THR A 104 -2.22 -7.47 2.95
C THR A 104 -1.04 -8.10 2.22
N PHE A 105 -1.18 -8.44 0.94
CA PHE A 105 -0.11 -9.02 0.13
C PHE A 105 1.12 -8.11 0.07
N SER A 106 0.94 -6.83 -0.25
CA SER A 106 2.03 -5.87 -0.40
C SER A 106 2.78 -5.58 0.90
N SER A 107 2.16 -5.84 2.06
CA SER A 107 2.80 -5.65 3.35
C SER A 107 3.96 -6.61 3.64
N TYR A 108 4.08 -7.68 2.85
CA TYR A 108 5.15 -8.67 2.95
C TYR A 108 6.31 -8.42 1.97
N LEU A 109 6.25 -7.34 1.18
CA LEU A 109 7.35 -6.98 0.29
C LEU A 109 8.62 -6.71 1.09
N ASP A 110 9.75 -7.16 0.54
CA ASP A 110 11.07 -6.95 1.13
C ASP A 110 11.42 -5.46 1.22
N ASP A 111 12.25 -5.11 2.19
CA ASP A 111 12.72 -3.72 2.39
C ASP A 111 13.47 -3.17 1.18
N ASN A 112 14.07 -4.04 0.37
CA ASN A 112 14.82 -3.70 -0.83
C ASN A 112 14.00 -3.78 -2.12
N PHE A 113 12.67 -4.02 -2.02
CA PHE A 113 11.82 -4.08 -3.21
C PHE A 113 11.77 -2.74 -3.97
N PHE A 114 11.91 -1.63 -3.28
CA PHE A 114 11.99 -0.28 -3.86
C PHE A 114 13.40 0.32 -3.74
N PRO A 115 13.81 1.24 -4.65
CA PRO A 115 13.05 1.76 -5.80
C PRO A 115 12.98 0.77 -6.97
N ARG A 116 11.92 0.86 -7.78
CA ARG A 116 11.79 0.19 -9.07
C ARG A 116 12.08 1.19 -10.19
N TYR A 117 12.82 0.74 -11.20
CA TYR A 117 13.21 1.59 -12.33
C TYR A 117 12.34 1.25 -13.54
N PHE A 118 11.98 2.27 -14.30
CA PHE A 118 11.24 2.11 -15.54
C PHE A 118 12.18 1.72 -16.69
N ASP A 119 11.63 1.03 -17.70
CA ASP A 119 12.28 0.90 -18.98
C ASP A 119 12.24 2.26 -19.70
N VAL A 120 13.40 2.72 -20.14
CA VAL A 120 13.55 3.98 -20.87
C VAL A 120 13.84 3.67 -22.32
N HIS A 121 12.99 4.15 -23.23
CA HIS A 121 13.18 4.06 -24.68
C HIS A 121 13.77 5.37 -25.19
N GLU A 122 14.96 5.31 -25.74
CA GLU A 122 15.68 6.47 -26.26
C GLU A 122 15.81 6.40 -27.79
N ASP A 123 15.61 7.53 -28.46
CA ASP A 123 15.91 7.73 -29.86
C ASP A 123 16.41 9.16 -30.13
N ASN A 124 16.59 9.56 -31.37
CA ASN A 124 17.05 10.90 -31.74
C ASN A 124 16.07 12.04 -31.38
N ARG A 125 14.86 11.72 -30.92
CA ARG A 125 13.84 12.68 -30.49
C ARG A 125 13.84 12.88 -28.97
N GLY A 126 14.53 12.01 -28.20
CA GLY A 126 14.59 12.02 -26.74
C GLY A 126 14.26 10.66 -26.12
N SER A 127 13.73 10.65 -24.90
CA SER A 127 13.40 9.43 -24.18
C SER A 127 11.91 9.35 -23.84
N PHE A 128 11.39 8.12 -23.75
CA PHE A 128 10.03 7.80 -23.35
C PHE A 128 10.04 6.67 -22.31
N SER A 129 9.19 6.81 -21.28
CA SER A 129 9.03 5.78 -20.28
C SER A 129 7.56 5.72 -19.84
N GLU A 130 6.98 4.51 -19.83
CA GLU A 130 5.66 4.29 -19.25
C GLU A 130 5.76 4.29 -17.72
N VAL A 131 5.16 5.28 -17.05
CA VAL A 131 5.35 5.50 -15.62
C VAL A 131 4.27 4.85 -14.75
N VAL A 132 3.05 4.68 -15.28
CA VAL A 132 1.96 4.00 -14.54
C VAL A 132 1.09 3.18 -15.47
N ARG A 133 0.91 1.92 -15.10
CA ARG A 133 -0.09 1.03 -15.69
C ARG A 133 -1.00 0.51 -14.59
N SER A 134 -2.30 0.83 -14.65
CA SER A 134 -3.30 0.42 -13.65
C SER A 134 -4.57 -0.11 -14.30
N LYS A 135 -5.18 -1.10 -13.65
CA LYS A 135 -6.53 -1.61 -14.01
C LYS A 135 -7.62 -1.08 -13.08
N SER A 136 -7.26 -0.35 -12.04
CA SER A 136 -8.20 0.26 -11.11
C SER A 136 -8.43 1.73 -11.42
N LYS A 137 -9.53 2.27 -10.91
CA LYS A 137 -9.73 3.71 -10.88
C LYS A 137 -8.74 4.32 -9.89
N GLY A 138 -8.37 5.58 -10.11
CA GLY A 138 -7.48 6.31 -9.22
C GLY A 138 -7.28 7.73 -9.70
N GLN A 139 -6.60 8.52 -8.88
CA GLN A 139 -6.26 9.92 -9.16
C GLN A 139 -4.79 10.03 -9.47
N PHE A 140 -4.46 10.71 -10.57
CA PHE A 140 -3.11 11.19 -10.85
C PHE A 140 -3.01 12.66 -10.44
N SER A 141 -1.90 13.01 -9.81
CA SER A 141 -1.63 14.39 -9.43
C SER A 141 -0.15 14.67 -9.59
N TYR A 142 0.20 15.96 -9.74
CA TYR A 142 1.59 16.38 -9.66
C TYR A 142 1.72 17.50 -8.62
N SER A 143 2.91 17.69 -8.09
CA SER A 143 3.22 18.85 -7.25
C SER A 143 4.54 19.48 -7.66
N ILE A 144 4.63 20.80 -7.47
CA ILE A 144 5.87 21.56 -7.53
C ILE A 144 6.26 21.88 -6.10
N THR A 145 7.47 21.52 -5.71
CA THR A 145 7.96 21.72 -4.35
C THR A 145 9.25 22.53 -4.38
N LYS A 146 9.27 23.69 -3.73
CA LYS A 146 10.43 24.57 -3.67
C LYS A 146 11.62 23.92 -2.98
N SER A 147 12.84 24.35 -3.30
CA SER A 147 14.08 23.85 -2.68
C SER A 147 14.00 23.88 -1.15
N GLY A 148 14.44 22.81 -0.50
CA GLY A 148 14.47 22.63 0.95
C GLY A 148 13.12 22.29 1.60
N VAL A 149 12.00 22.44 0.90
CA VAL A 149 10.64 22.22 1.44
C VAL A 149 10.34 20.74 1.57
N ILE A 150 9.61 20.38 2.64
CA ILE A 150 9.07 19.05 2.92
C ILE A 150 7.56 19.08 2.73
N ARG A 151 7.03 18.02 2.09
CA ARG A 151 5.59 17.72 2.01
C ARG A 151 5.32 16.33 2.55
N GLY A 152 4.05 16.08 2.95
CA GLY A 152 3.63 14.82 3.56
C GLY A 152 3.56 14.95 5.07
N GLU A 153 4.31 14.14 5.83
CA GLU A 153 4.19 14.00 7.29
C GLU A 153 2.81 13.47 7.68
N HIS A 154 2.36 12.43 6.97
CA HIS A 154 1.09 11.77 7.20
C HIS A 154 1.14 10.30 6.77
N PHE A 155 0.12 9.56 7.17
CA PHE A 155 -0.12 8.19 6.69
C PHE A 155 -1.57 8.02 6.25
N HIS A 156 -1.82 6.92 5.53
CA HIS A 156 -3.12 6.48 5.07
C HIS A 156 -3.45 5.10 5.61
N THR A 157 -4.73 4.82 5.80
CA THR A 157 -5.20 3.51 6.26
C THR A 157 -5.70 2.62 5.12
N ARG A 158 -6.10 3.22 3.98
CA ARG A 158 -6.63 2.54 2.80
C ARG A 158 -6.11 3.07 1.46
N LYS A 159 -5.54 4.28 1.42
CA LYS A 159 -4.95 4.83 0.20
C LYS A 159 -3.56 4.27 -0.03
N ILE A 160 -3.30 3.85 -1.26
CA ILE A 160 -1.99 3.44 -1.75
C ILE A 160 -1.54 4.53 -2.71
N GLU A 161 -0.32 5.03 -2.54
CA GLU A 161 0.25 6.08 -3.37
C GLU A 161 1.48 5.58 -4.10
N ARG A 162 1.70 6.07 -5.33
CA ARG A 162 2.95 5.89 -6.08
C ARG A 162 3.57 7.26 -6.33
N PHE A 163 4.80 7.46 -5.85
CA PHE A 163 5.57 8.69 -6.05
C PHE A 163 6.60 8.51 -7.15
N ILE A 164 6.67 9.49 -8.05
CA ILE A 164 7.57 9.53 -9.19
C ILE A 164 8.21 10.91 -9.26
N VAL A 165 9.53 10.99 -9.21
CA VAL A 165 10.26 12.25 -9.43
C VAL A 165 10.42 12.44 -10.93
N ILE A 166 9.88 13.56 -11.44
CA ILE A 166 9.93 13.93 -12.85
C ILE A 166 11.10 14.88 -13.13
N SER A 167 11.37 15.81 -12.21
CA SER A 167 12.49 16.73 -12.32
C SER A 167 12.97 17.16 -10.94
N GLY A 168 14.28 17.24 -10.76
CA GLY A 168 14.91 17.63 -9.51
C GLY A 168 15.39 16.43 -8.67
N LYS A 169 15.73 16.71 -7.39
CA LYS A 169 16.27 15.72 -6.45
C LYS A 169 15.42 15.63 -5.19
N ALA A 170 15.00 14.44 -4.85
CA ALA A 170 14.14 14.17 -3.70
C ALA A 170 14.79 13.21 -2.69
N GLU A 171 14.55 13.49 -1.41
CA GLU A 171 14.67 12.54 -0.33
C GLU A 171 13.25 12.13 0.11
N ILE A 172 12.93 10.84 -0.01
CA ILE A 172 11.68 10.28 0.47
C ILE A 172 11.97 9.43 1.70
N LYS A 173 11.27 9.71 2.79
CA LYS A 173 11.36 8.93 4.03
C LYS A 173 10.03 8.25 4.28
N ILE A 174 10.11 7.00 4.72
CA ILE A 174 8.94 6.17 5.04
C ILE A 174 9.22 5.46 6.36
N ARG A 175 8.28 5.53 7.29
CA ARG A 175 8.31 4.82 8.56
C ARG A 175 6.94 4.18 8.81
N ARG A 176 6.90 2.90 9.17
CA ARG A 176 5.66 2.29 9.64
C ARG A 176 5.18 2.96 10.93
N VAL A 177 3.88 3.20 11.00
CA VAL A 177 3.22 3.67 12.23
C VAL A 177 3.58 2.69 13.36
N ASN A 178 3.91 3.23 14.53
CA ASN A 178 4.38 2.49 15.71
C ASN A 178 5.76 1.80 15.59
N GLU A 179 6.50 2.01 14.50
CA GLU A 179 7.90 1.56 14.39
C GLU A 179 8.86 2.75 14.47
N LYS A 180 10.12 2.47 14.82
CA LYS A 180 11.19 3.49 14.85
C LYS A 180 12.06 3.49 13.59
N LYS A 181 12.04 2.39 12.82
CA LYS A 181 12.89 2.23 11.63
C LYS A 181 12.38 3.11 10.50
N ILE A 182 13.20 4.07 10.07
CA ILE A 182 12.95 4.92 8.91
C ILE A 182 13.69 4.34 7.71
N LYS A 183 12.96 4.16 6.60
CA LYS A 183 13.53 3.88 5.28
C LYS A 183 13.73 5.20 4.56
N LYS A 184 14.89 5.39 3.95
CA LYS A 184 15.27 6.60 3.23
C LYS A 184 15.63 6.24 1.79
N PHE A 185 15.04 6.98 0.84
CA PHE A 185 15.30 6.83 -0.59
C PHE A 185 15.75 8.17 -1.15
N LEU A 186 16.85 8.16 -1.90
CA LEU A 186 17.33 9.30 -2.66
C LEU A 186 17.03 9.03 -4.13
N ILE A 187 16.23 9.89 -4.74
CA ILE A 187 15.75 9.75 -6.11
C ILE A 187 15.94 11.07 -6.84
N ASP A 188 16.36 11.00 -8.08
CA ASP A 188 16.44 12.14 -8.98
C ASP A 188 15.95 11.79 -10.40
N ASP A 189 15.92 12.79 -11.26
CA ASP A 189 15.48 12.69 -12.65
C ASP A 189 16.52 12.05 -13.59
N SER A 190 17.72 11.77 -13.13
CA SER A 190 18.77 11.15 -13.97
C SER A 190 18.47 9.67 -14.28
N ARG A 191 17.72 8.99 -13.39
CA ARG A 191 17.28 7.61 -13.56
C ARG A 191 15.82 7.44 -13.16
N PRO A 192 14.89 7.34 -14.15
CA PRO A 192 13.46 7.20 -13.85
C PRO A 192 13.14 6.06 -12.90
N SER A 193 12.43 6.37 -11.82
CA SER A 193 12.10 5.39 -10.78
C SER A 193 10.82 5.78 -10.04
N TYR A 194 10.28 4.85 -9.26
CA TYR A 194 9.11 5.10 -8.43
C TYR A 194 9.22 4.45 -7.06
N ILE A 195 8.44 4.96 -6.11
CA ILE A 195 8.24 4.36 -4.79
C ILE A 195 6.75 4.26 -4.52
N ASP A 196 6.31 3.08 -4.10
CA ASP A 196 4.95 2.88 -3.59
C ASP A 196 4.93 3.03 -2.07
N ILE A 197 4.02 3.87 -1.59
CA ILE A 197 3.81 4.13 -0.17
C ILE A 197 2.75 3.16 0.35
N PRO A 198 3.12 2.24 1.26
CA PRO A 198 2.16 1.32 1.85
C PRO A 198 1.23 2.03 2.83
N VAL A 199 0.01 1.53 2.99
CA VAL A 199 -0.87 1.95 4.09
C VAL A 199 -0.18 1.75 5.45
N TRP A 200 -0.61 2.53 6.46
CA TRP A 200 -0.02 2.53 7.80
C TRP A 200 1.48 2.86 7.81
N SER A 201 1.91 3.67 6.85
CA SER A 201 3.29 4.13 6.77
C SER A 201 3.31 5.65 6.64
N THR A 202 3.76 6.33 7.70
CA THR A 202 3.99 7.77 7.63
C THR A 202 5.14 8.04 6.67
N HIS A 203 4.97 9.05 5.85
CA HIS A 203 5.91 9.37 4.79
C HIS A 203 6.02 10.87 4.56
N ASN A 204 7.16 11.26 4.01
CA ASN A 204 7.39 12.60 3.51
C ASN A 204 8.27 12.58 2.26
N ILE A 205 8.23 13.68 1.51
CA ILE A 205 9.14 13.97 0.40
C ILE A 205 9.76 15.35 0.61
N LYS A 206 11.08 15.41 0.57
CA LYS A 206 11.86 16.64 0.68
C LYS A 206 12.54 16.95 -0.63
N ASN A 207 12.44 18.19 -1.09
CA ASN A 207 13.29 18.68 -2.16
C ASN A 207 14.70 18.96 -1.62
N ILE A 208 15.68 18.17 -2.05
CA ILE A 208 17.10 18.31 -1.68
C ILE A 208 17.95 18.91 -2.80
N GLY A 209 17.32 19.32 -3.91
CA GLY A 209 17.96 20.05 -5.01
C GLY A 209 17.90 21.56 -4.85
N ASN A 210 18.55 22.28 -5.75
CA ASN A 210 18.57 23.76 -5.78
C ASN A 210 17.41 24.36 -6.59
N ASN A 211 16.79 23.56 -7.47
CA ASN A 211 15.66 23.96 -8.31
C ASN A 211 14.35 23.36 -7.77
N ASP A 212 13.23 23.73 -8.36
CA ASP A 212 11.94 23.14 -8.04
C ASP A 212 11.94 21.64 -8.31
N LEU A 213 11.35 20.88 -7.38
CA LEU A 213 11.11 19.44 -7.52
C LEU A 213 9.72 19.22 -8.12
N ILE A 214 9.64 18.54 -9.26
CA ILE A 214 8.38 18.13 -9.88
C ILE A 214 8.15 16.64 -9.58
N THR A 215 7.07 16.36 -8.87
CA THR A 215 6.66 15.01 -8.50
C THR A 215 5.30 14.70 -9.11
N LEU A 216 5.20 13.57 -9.79
CA LEU A 216 3.93 12.95 -10.17
C LEU A 216 3.58 11.88 -9.14
N PHE A 217 2.32 11.80 -8.77
CA PHE A 217 1.84 10.74 -7.89
C PHE A 217 0.46 10.23 -8.30
N TRP A 218 0.26 8.96 -8.08
CA TRP A 218 -1.00 8.26 -8.27
C TRP A 218 -1.53 7.77 -6.93
N ILE A 219 -2.85 7.87 -6.77
CA ILE A 219 -3.59 7.40 -5.60
C ILE A 219 -4.74 6.51 -6.10
N ASN A 220 -5.01 5.40 -5.42
CA ASN A 220 -6.01 4.41 -5.84
C ASN A 220 -7.48 4.89 -5.75
N GLU A 221 -7.74 6.01 -5.07
CA GLU A 221 -9.06 6.61 -4.96
C GLU A 221 -9.00 8.14 -5.12
N HIS A 222 -10.15 8.74 -5.45
CA HIS A 222 -10.26 10.19 -5.55
C HIS A 222 -10.15 10.84 -4.16
N TYR A 223 -9.68 12.09 -4.13
CA TYR A 223 -9.74 12.90 -2.91
C TYR A 223 -11.20 13.21 -2.57
N ASP A 224 -11.56 12.96 -1.31
CA ASP A 224 -12.85 13.32 -0.74
C ASP A 224 -12.58 14.15 0.52
N GLU A 225 -13.14 15.36 0.56
CA GLU A 225 -12.92 16.29 1.68
C GLU A 225 -13.59 15.81 2.97
N GLU A 226 -14.71 15.10 2.86
CA GLU A 226 -15.45 14.55 4.00
C GLU A 226 -14.87 13.21 4.51
N ASP A 227 -14.10 12.50 3.65
CA ASP A 227 -13.48 11.21 3.96
C ASP A 227 -12.06 11.11 3.36
N HIS A 228 -11.20 12.03 3.79
CA HIS A 228 -9.88 12.21 3.18
C HIS A 228 -8.86 11.11 3.48
N ASP A 229 -9.08 10.21 4.46
CA ASP A 229 -8.15 9.12 4.88
C ASP A 229 -6.69 9.60 4.98
N THR A 230 -6.47 10.76 5.60
CA THR A 230 -5.14 11.36 5.77
C THR A 230 -4.94 11.73 7.24
N PHE A 231 -3.95 11.13 7.87
CA PHE A 231 -3.67 11.27 9.31
C PHE A 231 -2.28 11.86 9.49
N HIS A 232 -2.20 13.03 10.09
CA HIS A 232 -0.91 13.68 10.35
C HIS A 232 -0.07 12.88 11.33
N GLU A 233 1.17 12.56 10.94
CA GLU A 233 2.17 11.93 11.80
C GLU A 233 3.57 12.19 11.23
N LEU A 234 4.46 12.74 12.06
CA LEU A 234 5.85 13.01 11.65
C LEU A 234 6.59 11.70 11.37
N VAL A 235 7.37 11.68 10.30
CA VAL A 235 8.25 10.53 9.98
C VAL A 235 9.38 10.44 10.99
N GLU A 236 9.99 11.58 11.37
CA GLU A 236 11.02 11.64 12.38
C GLU A 236 10.39 11.92 13.76
N ILE A 237 10.47 10.93 14.64
CA ILE A 237 10.03 11.08 16.03
C ILE A 237 11.23 11.65 16.81
N LYS A 238 11.01 12.79 17.45
CA LYS A 238 12.02 13.40 18.34
C LYS A 238 12.23 12.57 19.60
#